data_8a658f98a213a8ed9338cec54cab1095
#
_entry.id   8a658f98a213a8ed9338cec54cab1095
#
_cell.length_a   1.000
_cell.length_b   1.000
_cell.length_c   1.000
_cell.angle_alpha   90.00
_cell.angle_beta   90.00
_cell.angle_gamma   90.00
#
_symmetry.space_group_name_H-M   'P 1'
#
loop_
_entity.id
_entity.type
_entity.pdbx_description
1 polymer ?
#
loop_
_entity_poly.entity_id
_entity_poly.type
_entity_poly.pdbx_seq_one_letter_code
_entity_poly.pdbx_strand_id
1 'polypeptide(L)'
;MKKPILSLLLLTVTITLSAAERSNAMMRRAAMRSLHASTATVTLSKPTLDVYNDGKQFAIVSRDDRFPAVLAYGMGNFDIEKAPDNVKWWFEAVQRSMDKAIKQNTPRRADVAYTPVAPMMTTKWGQDSPYNNMCPRESGDEHDTESPRSPSGCVATAMAQIMNYQQYPASVKFTGRCYLNGGEEVYDEREIQSTYSWPYLIAYGSYLPDGYTSSADVQHQDYNFSQAKSIATLLRDCGYAANMSYTQDGSGASVVNAGIAFIESLKYPQQSVKYWDRIYYSDKEWMDLLQTEMLNGCPVLYGGFDSELKAGHAFVFHGMDAEGKVYVNWGWNGLYDGYYAIDLLTPSESDDFSYWQDVITGIRPEALATDVARSLFVTYSPYKFSYDKTTTELRYELVEPLFNNTLVDFVGRLCVVIENQSNPSDSEVFDFLEEGDVLEPYWGIKAQKNLLGKGTFPPGTYHIYFASKADDEESWQYARTVGGPIYYEATVGADGNMTIAETPTYISGSEVPSAIREVNKPTVNGTSVPRYFDLQGREVNGSTKGLIIRRQGDEVKKVLVK
;
A
#
# COMPACT_ATOMS: atom_id res chain seq x y z
N MET A 1 42.30 19.18 54.01
CA MET A 1 41.33 20.09 53.36
C MET A 1 40.57 19.29 52.30
N LYS A 2 39.33 18.84 52.61
CA LYS A 2 38.47 18.10 51.67
C LYS A 2 37.61 19.14 50.94
N LYS A 3 37.68 19.17 49.59
CA LYS A 3 36.81 19.96 48.75
C LYS A 3 35.48 19.25 48.58
N PRO A 4 34.32 19.91 48.71
CA PRO A 4 33.05 19.34 48.39
C PRO A 4 32.85 19.30 46.89
N ILE A 5 32.45 18.12 46.35
CA ILE A 5 31.97 17.94 44.99
C ILE A 5 30.51 18.37 44.98
N LEU A 6 30.22 19.46 44.29
CA LEU A 6 28.88 19.95 44.08
C LEU A 6 28.28 19.17 42.88
N SER A 7 27.46 18.15 43.17
CA SER A 7 26.69 17.45 42.14
C SER A 7 25.55 18.37 41.67
N LEU A 8 25.68 18.87 40.45
CA LEU A 8 24.65 19.62 39.76
C LEU A 8 23.58 18.60 39.25
N LEU A 9 22.45 18.51 39.97
CA LEU A 9 21.30 17.75 39.54
C LEU A 9 20.63 18.53 38.41
N LEU A 10 20.81 18.10 37.16
CA LEU A 10 20.08 18.63 36.02
C LEU A 10 18.63 18.09 36.10
N LEU A 11 17.73 18.93 36.60
CA LEU A 11 16.30 18.69 36.58
C LEU A 11 15.82 18.94 35.15
N THR A 12 15.72 17.89 34.34
CA THR A 12 15.01 17.95 33.05
C THR A 12 13.52 18.09 33.35
N VAL A 13 13.02 19.33 33.35
CA VAL A 13 11.58 19.61 33.33
C VAL A 13 11.08 19.22 31.94
N THR A 14 10.53 18.02 31.80
CA THR A 14 9.69 17.67 30.66
C THR A 14 8.40 18.47 30.80
N ILE A 15 8.32 19.61 30.11
CA ILE A 15 7.06 20.33 29.92
C ILE A 15 6.22 19.47 29.00
N THR A 16 5.35 18.63 29.57
CA THR A 16 4.24 18.04 28.81
C THR A 16 3.31 19.20 28.44
N LEU A 17 3.43 19.71 27.22
CA LEU A 17 2.44 20.62 26.67
C LEU A 17 1.11 19.89 26.63
N SER A 18 0.23 20.22 27.57
CA SER A 18 -1.16 19.79 27.54
C SER A 18 -1.78 20.32 26.26
N ALA A 19 -2.41 19.44 25.49
CA ALA A 19 -3.14 19.84 24.31
C ALA A 19 -4.23 20.87 24.65
N ALA A 20 -4.37 21.87 23.82
CA ALA A 20 -5.32 22.96 24.02
C ALA A 20 -6.30 23.07 22.85
N GLU A 21 -7.53 23.45 23.18
CA GLU A 21 -8.52 23.80 22.16
C GLU A 21 -8.14 25.11 21.47
N ARG A 22 -8.15 25.12 20.13
CA ARG A 22 -7.95 26.34 19.34
C ARG A 22 -9.14 27.27 19.45
N SER A 23 -8.92 28.55 19.71
CA SER A 23 -9.99 29.54 19.68
C SER A 23 -10.59 29.69 18.27
N ASN A 24 -11.88 30.07 18.19
CA ASN A 24 -12.56 30.34 16.92
C ASN A 24 -11.80 31.37 16.04
N ALA A 25 -11.13 32.34 16.67
CA ALA A 25 -10.32 33.32 15.96
C ALA A 25 -9.07 32.70 15.31
N MET A 26 -8.43 31.74 15.99
CA MET A 26 -7.28 31.00 15.47
C MET A 26 -7.70 30.11 14.30
N MET A 27 -8.80 29.36 14.46
CA MET A 27 -9.32 28.49 13.41
C MET A 27 -9.72 29.27 12.16
N ARG A 28 -10.49 30.35 12.32
CA ARG A 28 -10.88 31.21 11.21
C ARG A 28 -9.65 31.80 10.48
N ARG A 29 -8.61 32.20 11.23
CA ARG A 29 -7.36 32.71 10.64
C ARG A 29 -6.63 31.61 9.85
N ALA A 30 -6.60 30.39 10.35
CA ALA A 30 -6.03 29.23 9.64
C ALA A 30 -6.78 28.96 8.34
N ALA A 31 -8.13 28.89 8.38
CA ALA A 31 -8.96 28.73 7.20
C ALA A 31 -8.71 29.82 6.15
N MET A 32 -8.79 31.10 6.55
CA MET A 32 -8.58 32.23 5.65
C MET A 32 -7.20 32.23 4.98
N ARG A 33 -6.17 31.77 5.71
CA ARG A 33 -4.80 31.65 5.17
C ARG A 33 -4.73 30.58 4.09
N SER A 34 -5.31 29.40 4.33
CA SER A 34 -5.30 28.30 3.36
C SER A 34 -6.16 28.59 2.13
N LEU A 35 -7.24 29.36 2.30
CA LEU A 35 -8.11 29.78 1.21
C LEU A 35 -7.58 31.02 0.46
N HIS A 36 -6.51 31.64 0.91
CA HIS A 36 -6.06 32.95 0.42
C HIS A 36 -7.19 33.98 0.35
N ALA A 37 -8.13 33.92 1.30
CA ALA A 37 -9.37 34.70 1.32
C ALA A 37 -9.41 35.69 2.49
N SER A 38 -10.10 36.80 2.32
CA SER A 38 -10.34 37.79 3.36
C SER A 38 -11.51 37.43 4.29
N THR A 39 -12.39 36.51 3.84
CA THR A 39 -13.56 36.04 4.58
C THR A 39 -13.74 34.54 4.35
N ALA A 40 -14.19 33.85 5.40
CA ALA A 40 -14.61 32.45 5.32
C ALA A 40 -15.73 32.21 6.33
N THR A 41 -16.73 31.43 5.94
CA THR A 41 -17.93 31.12 6.72
C THR A 41 -17.89 29.65 7.18
N VAL A 42 -18.17 29.40 8.45
CA VAL A 42 -18.34 28.03 8.97
C VAL A 42 -19.66 27.48 8.42
N THR A 43 -19.58 26.36 7.68
CA THR A 43 -20.75 25.69 7.10
C THR A 43 -21.07 24.37 7.82
N LEU A 44 -20.08 23.78 8.52
CA LEU A 44 -20.25 22.60 9.35
C LEU A 44 -19.36 22.73 10.57
N SER A 45 -19.90 22.37 11.76
CA SER A 45 -19.16 22.35 13.01
C SER A 45 -19.32 20.99 13.68
N LYS A 46 -18.23 20.35 14.02
CA LYS A 46 -18.15 19.08 14.74
C LYS A 46 -17.32 19.28 16.02
N PRO A 47 -17.35 18.36 16.99
CA PRO A 47 -16.58 18.50 18.23
C PRO A 47 -15.07 18.70 18.00
N THR A 48 -14.50 18.09 16.97
CA THR A 48 -13.04 18.08 16.70
C THR A 48 -12.60 18.99 15.57
N LEU A 49 -13.51 19.43 14.69
CA LEU A 49 -13.18 20.22 13.50
C LEU A 49 -14.33 21.12 13.04
N ASP A 50 -13.99 22.14 12.27
CA ASP A 50 -14.92 23.00 11.53
C ASP A 50 -14.60 23.00 10.04
N VAL A 51 -15.67 23.06 9.21
CA VAL A 51 -15.56 23.29 7.77
C VAL A 51 -15.85 24.75 7.46
N TYR A 52 -14.96 25.39 6.76
CA TYR A 52 -15.05 26.76 6.28
C TYR A 52 -15.18 26.79 4.76
N ASN A 53 -16.11 27.59 4.25
CA ASN A 53 -16.26 27.84 2.82
C ASN A 53 -16.22 29.35 2.55
N ASP A 54 -15.62 29.75 1.42
CA ASP A 54 -15.61 31.16 0.94
C ASP A 54 -16.47 31.38 -0.30
N GLY A 55 -17.21 30.34 -0.76
CA GLY A 55 -18.02 30.32 -1.96
C GLY A 55 -17.31 29.75 -3.19
N LYS A 56 -15.99 29.58 -3.15
CA LYS A 56 -15.16 29.01 -4.23
C LYS A 56 -14.24 27.90 -3.77
N GLN A 57 -13.89 27.90 -2.51
CA GLN A 57 -12.93 27.01 -1.89
C GLN A 57 -13.41 26.60 -0.51
N PHE A 58 -12.88 25.50 -0.01
CA PHE A 58 -13.13 25.02 1.35
C PHE A 58 -11.82 24.84 2.14
N ALA A 59 -11.92 24.93 3.47
CA ALA A 59 -10.88 24.50 4.41
C ALA A 59 -11.51 23.77 5.58
N ILE A 60 -10.94 22.63 5.97
CA ILE A 60 -11.30 21.88 7.16
C ILE A 60 -10.24 22.10 8.21
N VAL A 61 -10.63 22.60 9.36
CA VAL A 61 -9.73 23.11 10.41
C VAL A 61 -9.96 22.35 11.71
N SER A 62 -8.89 21.87 12.33
CA SER A 62 -8.93 21.17 13.62
C SER A 62 -9.17 22.13 14.77
N ARG A 63 -10.00 21.72 15.74
CA ARG A 63 -10.23 22.41 17.02
C ARG A 63 -9.13 22.13 18.05
N ASP A 64 -8.40 21.03 17.91
CA ASP A 64 -7.41 20.57 18.89
C ASP A 64 -5.98 20.76 18.34
N ASP A 65 -5.09 21.30 19.17
CA ASP A 65 -3.72 21.66 18.75
C ASP A 65 -2.76 20.45 18.69
N ARG A 66 -3.20 19.25 19.05
CA ARG A 66 -2.48 17.99 18.80
C ARG A 66 -2.31 17.71 17.32
N PHE A 67 -3.24 18.20 16.51
CA PHE A 67 -3.31 17.94 15.06
C PHE A 67 -2.91 19.18 14.27
N PRO A 68 -2.57 19.03 12.98
CA PRO A 68 -2.37 20.18 12.10
C PRO A 68 -3.56 21.15 12.17
N ALA A 69 -3.28 22.44 12.08
CA ALA A 69 -4.34 23.44 12.15
C ALA A 69 -5.35 23.29 10.99
N VAL A 70 -4.84 22.96 9.80
CA VAL A 70 -5.65 22.71 8.61
C VAL A 70 -5.50 21.23 8.24
N LEU A 71 -6.64 20.53 8.16
CA LEU A 71 -6.71 19.12 7.84
C LEU A 71 -6.90 18.86 6.34
N ALA A 72 -7.65 19.75 5.68
CA ALA A 72 -7.81 19.74 4.23
C ALA A 72 -8.17 21.12 3.71
N TYR A 73 -7.85 21.38 2.44
CA TYR A 73 -8.31 22.55 1.70
C TYR A 73 -8.30 22.26 0.19
N GLY A 74 -9.23 22.87 -0.53
CA GLY A 74 -9.38 22.61 -1.97
C GLY A 74 -10.39 23.55 -2.63
N MET A 75 -10.65 23.27 -3.90
CA MET A 75 -11.62 24.02 -4.71
C MET A 75 -13.04 23.53 -4.50
N GLY A 76 -14.01 24.42 -4.68
CA GLY A 76 -15.43 24.15 -4.51
C GLY A 76 -15.91 24.34 -3.07
N ASN A 77 -17.20 24.13 -2.85
CA ASN A 77 -17.81 24.15 -1.52
C ASN A 77 -17.85 22.73 -0.96
N PHE A 78 -17.32 22.53 0.24
CA PHE A 78 -17.40 21.25 0.92
C PHE A 78 -18.79 21.08 1.55
N ASP A 79 -19.51 20.05 1.10
CA ASP A 79 -20.79 19.62 1.64
C ASP A 79 -20.74 18.10 1.83
N ILE A 80 -20.60 17.65 3.08
CA ILE A 80 -20.39 16.23 3.39
C ILE A 80 -21.59 15.36 2.99
N GLU A 81 -22.82 15.92 3.03
CA GLU A 81 -24.01 15.16 2.67
C GLU A 81 -24.05 14.84 1.16
N LYS A 82 -23.45 15.70 0.35
CA LYS A 82 -23.34 15.52 -1.10
C LYS A 82 -22.00 14.96 -1.57
N ALA A 83 -21.07 14.78 -0.64
CA ALA A 83 -19.75 14.30 -0.95
C ALA A 83 -19.80 12.84 -1.43
N PRO A 84 -18.93 12.45 -2.37
CA PRO A 84 -18.76 11.06 -2.75
C PRO A 84 -18.26 10.21 -1.57
N ASP A 85 -18.48 8.90 -1.64
CA ASP A 85 -18.22 8.00 -0.52
C ASP A 85 -16.74 7.96 -0.10
N ASN A 86 -15.79 8.09 -1.03
CA ASN A 86 -14.36 8.18 -0.70
C ASN A 86 -14.00 9.46 0.08
N VAL A 87 -14.66 10.58 -0.21
CA VAL A 87 -14.50 11.83 0.57
C VAL A 87 -15.15 11.70 1.95
N LYS A 88 -16.34 11.08 2.04
CA LYS A 88 -17.00 10.75 3.30
C LYS A 88 -16.13 9.83 4.13
N TRP A 89 -15.59 8.78 3.52
CA TRP A 89 -14.64 7.86 4.16
C TRP A 89 -13.47 8.60 4.80
N TRP A 90 -12.77 9.47 4.04
CA TRP A 90 -11.66 10.24 4.59
C TRP A 90 -12.10 11.11 5.77
N PHE A 91 -13.21 11.82 5.62
CA PHE A 91 -13.72 12.75 6.64
C PHE A 91 -14.05 12.03 7.95
N GLU A 92 -14.70 10.89 7.88
CA GLU A 92 -15.06 10.08 9.04
C GLU A 92 -13.86 9.40 9.68
N ALA A 93 -12.93 8.86 8.86
CA ALA A 93 -11.70 8.24 9.35
C ALA A 93 -10.83 9.23 10.13
N VAL A 94 -10.69 10.46 9.61
CA VAL A 94 -9.97 11.53 10.32
C VAL A 94 -10.65 11.88 11.64
N GLN A 95 -11.98 12.03 11.68
CA GLN A 95 -12.70 12.32 12.93
C GLN A 95 -12.49 11.21 13.96
N ARG A 96 -12.63 9.94 13.59
CA ARG A 96 -12.39 8.80 14.49
C ARG A 96 -10.95 8.78 15.02
N SER A 97 -9.98 8.98 14.15
CA SER A 97 -8.57 9.06 14.55
C SER A 97 -8.32 10.19 15.57
N MET A 98 -8.92 11.36 15.35
CA MET A 98 -8.84 12.49 16.27
C MET A 98 -9.52 12.17 17.60
N ASP A 99 -10.74 11.62 17.59
CA ASP A 99 -11.48 11.24 18.79
C ASP A 99 -10.72 10.22 19.64
N LYS A 100 -10.10 9.24 19.00
CA LYS A 100 -9.26 8.23 19.66
C LYS A 100 -8.04 8.86 20.31
N ALA A 101 -7.30 9.69 19.58
CA ALA A 101 -6.12 10.39 20.11
C ALA A 101 -6.47 11.30 21.29
N ILE A 102 -7.65 11.96 21.27
CA ILE A 102 -8.17 12.77 22.36
C ILE A 102 -8.49 11.91 23.58
N LYS A 103 -9.22 10.80 23.40
CA LYS A 103 -9.57 9.87 24.49
C LYS A 103 -8.34 9.23 25.13
N GLN A 104 -7.32 8.91 24.34
CA GLN A 104 -6.06 8.32 24.82
C GLN A 104 -5.08 9.37 25.35
N ASN A 105 -5.43 10.65 25.30
CA ASN A 105 -4.53 11.77 25.64
C ASN A 105 -3.16 11.67 24.94
N THR A 106 -3.17 11.31 23.68
CA THR A 106 -1.95 11.21 22.85
C THR A 106 -1.25 12.57 22.83
N PRO A 107 0.08 12.63 22.96
CA PRO A 107 0.82 13.89 22.90
C PRO A 107 0.69 14.53 21.52
N ARG A 108 0.90 15.84 21.46
CA ARG A 108 0.97 16.59 20.19
C ARG A 108 2.02 15.96 19.27
N ARG A 109 1.66 15.75 18.01
CA ARG A 109 2.61 15.31 16.97
C ARG A 109 3.62 16.44 16.70
N ALA A 110 4.87 16.04 16.46
CA ALA A 110 5.88 16.99 16.01
C ALA A 110 5.53 17.49 14.60
N ASP A 111 5.71 18.78 14.36
CA ASP A 111 5.57 19.34 13.02
C ASP A 111 6.72 18.80 12.16
N VAL A 112 6.39 18.12 11.08
CA VAL A 112 7.34 17.62 10.07
C VAL A 112 7.22 18.50 8.84
N ALA A 113 8.37 18.98 8.34
CA ALA A 113 8.42 19.77 7.12
C ALA A 113 8.74 18.86 5.93
N TYR A 114 7.98 19.02 4.87
CA TYR A 114 8.15 18.28 3.61
C TYR A 114 8.60 19.22 2.50
N THR A 115 9.24 18.68 1.48
CA THR A 115 9.52 19.41 0.25
C THR A 115 8.24 19.51 -0.57
N PRO A 116 7.69 20.70 -0.81
CA PRO A 116 6.44 20.83 -1.55
C PRO A 116 6.59 20.35 -3.00
N VAL A 117 5.57 19.66 -3.49
CA VAL A 117 5.42 19.25 -4.88
C VAL A 117 4.07 19.77 -5.38
N ALA A 118 4.09 20.62 -6.41
CA ALA A 118 2.86 21.12 -7.01
C ALA A 118 2.04 19.98 -7.62
N PRO A 119 0.70 20.10 -7.69
CA PRO A 119 -0.12 19.10 -8.35
C PRO A 119 0.33 18.85 -9.80
N MET A 120 0.63 17.60 -10.14
CA MET A 120 1.20 17.21 -11.43
C MET A 120 0.16 17.03 -12.52
N MET A 121 -1.03 16.51 -12.15
CA MET A 121 -2.09 16.17 -13.07
C MET A 121 -3.09 17.32 -13.21
N THR A 122 -3.67 17.46 -14.42
CA THR A 122 -4.69 18.45 -14.71
C THR A 122 -6.07 17.83 -14.98
N THR A 123 -6.11 16.49 -15.10
CA THR A 123 -7.36 15.75 -15.35
C THR A 123 -8.33 15.88 -14.18
N LYS A 124 -9.62 15.93 -14.52
CA LYS A 124 -10.75 15.99 -13.58
C LYS A 124 -11.81 15.00 -14.04
N TRP A 125 -11.42 13.74 -14.15
CA TRP A 125 -12.29 12.72 -14.71
C TRP A 125 -13.23 12.14 -13.68
N GLY A 126 -14.36 11.62 -14.18
CA GLY A 126 -15.37 10.92 -13.39
C GLY A 126 -15.57 9.49 -13.88
N GLN A 127 -16.69 8.90 -13.47
CA GLN A 127 -16.97 7.48 -13.72
C GLN A 127 -18.19 7.27 -14.64
N ASP A 128 -19.01 8.30 -14.83
CA ASP A 128 -20.20 8.29 -15.68
C ASP A 128 -19.86 8.73 -17.11
N SER A 129 -20.89 8.96 -17.94
CA SER A 129 -20.67 9.45 -19.30
C SER A 129 -19.87 10.78 -19.30
N PRO A 130 -18.88 10.93 -20.19
CA PRO A 130 -18.51 10.06 -21.31
C PRO A 130 -17.54 8.92 -20.95
N TYR A 131 -17.06 8.84 -19.72
CA TYR A 131 -16.00 7.93 -19.29
C TYR A 131 -16.41 6.45 -19.38
N ASN A 132 -17.68 6.13 -19.08
CA ASN A 132 -18.20 4.77 -19.10
C ASN A 132 -18.85 4.36 -20.44
N ASN A 133 -18.82 5.20 -21.48
CA ASN A 133 -19.52 4.93 -22.75
C ASN A 133 -19.06 3.64 -23.48
N MET A 134 -17.94 3.06 -23.08
CA MET A 134 -17.44 1.77 -23.59
C MET A 134 -17.39 0.68 -22.50
N CYS A 135 -17.85 0.95 -21.30
CA CYS A 135 -18.00 -0.04 -20.24
C CYS A 135 -19.17 -0.98 -20.54
N PRO A 136 -19.19 -2.20 -19.98
CA PRO A 136 -20.29 -3.14 -20.17
C PRO A 136 -21.65 -2.54 -19.77
N ARG A 137 -22.70 -3.03 -20.41
CA ARG A 137 -24.07 -2.75 -19.98
C ARG A 137 -24.49 -3.68 -18.86
N GLU A 138 -25.40 -3.23 -18.03
CA GLU A 138 -25.91 -4.00 -16.89
C GLU A 138 -26.50 -5.34 -17.33
N SER A 139 -27.23 -5.38 -18.44
CA SER A 139 -27.78 -6.62 -19.00
C SER A 139 -26.72 -7.60 -19.50
N GLY A 140 -25.46 -7.17 -19.66
CA GLY A 140 -24.41 -7.93 -20.32
C GLY A 140 -24.56 -8.02 -21.84
N ASP A 141 -25.64 -7.49 -22.41
CA ASP A 141 -25.87 -7.45 -23.85
C ASP A 141 -25.58 -6.05 -24.39
N GLU A 142 -24.52 -5.89 -25.16
CA GLU A 142 -24.12 -4.65 -25.80
C GLU A 142 -25.18 -4.07 -26.78
N HIS A 143 -26.09 -4.91 -27.26
CA HIS A 143 -27.17 -4.52 -28.16
C HIS A 143 -28.43 -4.03 -27.44
N ASP A 144 -28.52 -4.27 -26.13
CA ASP A 144 -29.61 -3.78 -25.29
C ASP A 144 -29.41 -2.30 -24.96
N THR A 145 -29.87 -1.42 -25.84
CA THR A 145 -29.72 0.02 -25.69
C THR A 145 -30.54 0.62 -24.56
N GLU A 146 -31.52 -0.10 -24.03
CA GLU A 146 -32.33 0.30 -22.87
C GLU A 146 -31.60 0.04 -21.54
N SER A 147 -30.64 -0.89 -21.51
CA SER A 147 -29.84 -1.16 -20.33
C SER A 147 -28.76 -0.09 -20.16
N PRO A 148 -28.63 0.52 -18.96
CA PRO A 148 -27.61 1.52 -18.71
C PRO A 148 -26.20 0.89 -18.74
N ARG A 149 -25.17 1.72 -18.93
CA ARG A 149 -23.80 1.30 -18.78
C ARG A 149 -23.37 1.40 -17.32
N SER A 150 -22.66 0.40 -16.85
CA SER A 150 -22.05 0.45 -15.55
C SER A 150 -21.03 1.59 -15.45
N PRO A 151 -20.87 2.26 -14.30
CA PRO A 151 -19.79 3.22 -14.07
C PRO A 151 -18.43 2.60 -14.40
N SER A 152 -17.46 3.42 -14.83
CA SER A 152 -16.12 2.92 -15.17
C SER A 152 -15.35 2.34 -13.96
N GLY A 153 -15.74 2.74 -12.75
CA GLY A 153 -15.10 2.34 -11.50
C GLY A 153 -13.90 3.22 -11.13
N CYS A 154 -13.72 3.42 -9.82
CA CYS A 154 -12.69 4.31 -9.29
C CYS A 154 -11.26 3.87 -9.64
N VAL A 155 -11.00 2.56 -9.64
CA VAL A 155 -9.69 1.99 -10.00
C VAL A 155 -9.35 2.30 -11.46
N ALA A 156 -10.26 2.02 -12.40
CA ALA A 156 -10.03 2.32 -13.81
C ALA A 156 -9.86 3.82 -14.05
N THR A 157 -10.62 4.66 -13.33
CA THR A 157 -10.51 6.13 -13.42
C THR A 157 -9.14 6.60 -12.91
N ALA A 158 -8.66 6.08 -11.78
CA ALA A 158 -7.34 6.42 -11.25
C ALA A 158 -6.21 5.97 -12.20
N MET A 159 -6.27 4.72 -12.69
CA MET A 159 -5.30 4.19 -13.67
C MET A 159 -5.25 5.07 -14.92
N ALA A 160 -6.41 5.35 -15.51
CA ALA A 160 -6.51 6.11 -16.76
C ALA A 160 -5.98 7.55 -16.63
N GLN A 161 -6.22 8.21 -15.50
CA GLN A 161 -5.70 9.56 -15.23
C GLN A 161 -4.17 9.56 -15.13
N ILE A 162 -3.58 8.55 -14.46
CA ILE A 162 -2.12 8.39 -14.38
C ILE A 162 -1.54 8.11 -15.77
N MET A 163 -2.16 7.20 -16.54
CA MET A 163 -1.73 6.91 -17.92
C MET A 163 -1.80 8.15 -18.81
N ASN A 164 -2.85 8.97 -18.66
CA ASN A 164 -2.95 10.22 -19.41
C ASN A 164 -1.86 11.23 -19.03
N TYR A 165 -1.50 11.33 -17.76
CA TYR A 165 -0.40 12.18 -17.32
C TYR A 165 0.93 11.72 -17.92
N GLN A 166 1.19 10.41 -17.93
CA GLN A 166 2.40 9.80 -18.51
C GLN A 166 2.38 9.74 -20.04
N GLN A 167 1.20 9.87 -20.69
CA GLN A 167 0.98 9.65 -22.10
C GLN A 167 1.54 8.30 -22.58
N TYR A 168 1.33 7.25 -21.79
CA TYR A 168 1.88 5.93 -21.99
C TYR A 168 0.86 4.84 -21.58
N PRO A 169 0.87 3.65 -22.25
CA PRO A 169 1.60 3.33 -23.48
C PRO A 169 0.91 3.92 -24.74
N ALA A 170 1.58 3.93 -25.89
CA ALA A 170 0.97 4.37 -27.15
C ALA A 170 -0.11 3.39 -27.65
N SER A 171 0.06 2.10 -27.35
CA SER A 171 -0.90 1.04 -27.71
C SER A 171 -0.77 -0.15 -26.77
N VAL A 172 -1.85 -0.92 -26.66
CA VAL A 172 -1.91 -2.16 -25.86
C VAL A 172 -2.46 -3.30 -26.69
N LYS A 173 -2.03 -4.53 -26.34
CA LYS A 173 -2.64 -5.77 -26.79
C LYS A 173 -2.53 -6.79 -25.67
N PHE A 174 -3.69 -7.23 -25.13
CA PHE A 174 -3.77 -8.23 -24.07
C PHE A 174 -5.16 -8.90 -24.08
N THR A 175 -5.28 -10.05 -23.45
CA THR A 175 -6.58 -10.64 -23.12
C THR A 175 -7.02 -10.06 -21.78
N GLY A 176 -8.12 -9.32 -21.78
CA GLY A 176 -8.68 -8.72 -20.58
C GLY A 176 -9.98 -9.41 -20.17
N ARG A 177 -10.25 -9.39 -18.88
CA ARG A 177 -11.48 -9.96 -18.30
C ARG A 177 -12.15 -8.92 -17.40
N CYS A 178 -13.47 -8.94 -17.40
CA CYS A 178 -14.26 -8.25 -16.39
C CYS A 178 -15.39 -9.15 -15.90
N TYR A 179 -15.88 -8.88 -14.71
CA TYR A 179 -17.01 -9.58 -14.12
C TYR A 179 -18.27 -8.73 -14.24
N LEU A 180 -19.41 -9.38 -14.37
CA LEU A 180 -20.71 -8.72 -14.55
C LEU A 180 -21.63 -9.07 -13.37
N ASN A 181 -22.56 -8.19 -13.05
CA ASN A 181 -23.56 -8.38 -11.99
C ASN A 181 -22.99 -8.61 -10.57
N GLY A 182 -21.79 -8.10 -10.30
CA GLY A 182 -21.19 -8.14 -8.96
C GLY A 182 -20.68 -9.52 -8.49
N GLY A 183 -20.67 -10.54 -9.39
CA GLY A 183 -20.20 -11.89 -9.08
C GLY A 183 -19.07 -12.33 -10.02
N GLU A 184 -18.40 -13.42 -9.66
CA GLU A 184 -17.34 -14.02 -10.49
C GLU A 184 -17.87 -15.08 -11.47
N GLU A 185 -19.15 -15.44 -11.38
CA GLU A 185 -19.76 -16.49 -12.21
C GLU A 185 -20.05 -16.02 -13.64
N VAL A 186 -20.35 -14.72 -13.81
CA VAL A 186 -20.63 -14.13 -15.12
C VAL A 186 -19.50 -13.17 -15.47
N TYR A 187 -18.79 -13.46 -16.53
CA TYR A 187 -17.66 -12.63 -16.97
C TYR A 187 -17.69 -12.43 -18.50
N ASP A 188 -17.04 -11.37 -18.93
CA ASP A 188 -16.70 -11.10 -20.32
C ASP A 188 -15.17 -11.11 -20.46
N GLU A 189 -14.67 -11.95 -21.35
CA GLU A 189 -13.25 -12.06 -21.66
C GLU A 189 -13.04 -11.84 -23.14
N ARG A 190 -12.15 -10.93 -23.48
CA ARG A 190 -11.87 -10.59 -24.88
C ARG A 190 -10.45 -10.15 -25.11
N GLU A 191 -10.00 -10.26 -26.34
CA GLU A 191 -8.76 -9.62 -26.79
C GLU A 191 -9.01 -8.10 -26.87
N ILE A 192 -8.20 -7.34 -26.14
CA ILE A 192 -8.16 -5.88 -26.19
C ILE A 192 -6.98 -5.49 -27.06
N GLN A 193 -7.27 -4.72 -28.11
CA GLN A 193 -6.26 -4.10 -28.95
C GLN A 193 -6.63 -2.65 -29.19
N SER A 194 -5.90 -1.73 -28.55
CA SER A 194 -6.19 -0.30 -28.59
C SER A 194 -4.93 0.51 -28.89
N THR A 195 -5.13 1.65 -29.55
CA THR A 195 -4.11 2.69 -29.75
C THR A 195 -4.64 3.98 -29.16
N TYR A 196 -3.84 4.61 -28.30
CA TYR A 196 -4.25 5.81 -27.58
C TYR A 196 -3.71 7.06 -28.29
N SER A 197 -4.60 7.97 -28.60
CA SER A 197 -4.25 9.26 -29.16
C SER A 197 -4.29 10.32 -28.05
N TRP A 198 -3.24 10.38 -27.24
CA TRP A 198 -3.17 11.23 -26.06
C TRP A 198 -3.58 12.69 -26.29
N PRO A 199 -3.26 13.34 -27.43
CA PRO A 199 -3.74 14.70 -27.70
C PRO A 199 -5.27 14.84 -27.82
N TYR A 200 -5.99 13.73 -28.02
CA TYR A 200 -7.46 13.73 -28.11
C TYR A 200 -8.15 13.50 -26.78
N LEU A 201 -7.38 13.12 -25.72
CA LEU A 201 -7.95 12.95 -24.39
C LEU A 201 -8.22 14.31 -23.76
N ILE A 202 -9.29 14.40 -22.99
CA ILE A 202 -9.77 15.65 -22.38
C ILE A 202 -9.19 15.83 -20.99
N ALA A 203 -8.91 17.08 -20.62
CA ALA A 203 -8.40 17.39 -19.28
C ALA A 203 -9.47 17.21 -18.19
N TYR A 204 -10.71 17.56 -18.50
CA TYR A 204 -11.89 17.28 -17.70
C TYR A 204 -13.10 17.06 -18.58
N GLY A 205 -14.06 16.31 -18.11
CA GLY A 205 -15.33 16.09 -18.81
C GLY A 205 -16.45 16.91 -18.21
N SER A 206 -17.40 17.26 -19.03
CA SER A 206 -18.70 17.72 -18.59
C SER A 206 -19.70 16.58 -18.72
N TYR A 207 -20.70 16.57 -17.86
CA TYR A 207 -21.75 15.56 -17.89
C TYR A 207 -22.46 15.54 -19.24
N LEU A 208 -22.53 14.37 -19.85
CA LEU A 208 -23.37 14.09 -21.00
C LEU A 208 -24.46 13.09 -20.62
N PRO A 209 -25.66 13.22 -21.19
CA PRO A 209 -26.71 12.22 -21.00
C PRO A 209 -26.29 10.85 -21.49
N ASP A 210 -26.74 9.80 -20.78
CA ASP A 210 -26.54 8.42 -21.21
C ASP A 210 -27.14 8.18 -22.61
N GLY A 211 -26.56 7.21 -23.31
CA GLY A 211 -27.10 6.75 -24.60
C GLY A 211 -26.66 7.55 -25.80
N TYR A 212 -25.74 8.49 -25.66
CA TYR A 212 -25.17 9.19 -26.77
C TYR A 212 -24.29 8.28 -27.64
N THR A 213 -24.70 8.06 -28.87
CA THR A 213 -24.12 7.09 -29.80
C THR A 213 -23.63 7.66 -31.12
N SER A 214 -23.91 8.92 -31.41
CA SER A 214 -23.57 9.56 -32.68
C SER A 214 -22.74 10.83 -32.49
N SER A 215 -21.96 11.18 -33.53
CA SER A 215 -21.21 12.43 -33.55
C SER A 215 -22.10 13.68 -33.53
N ALA A 216 -23.38 13.55 -33.86
CA ALA A 216 -24.33 14.64 -33.81
C ALA A 216 -24.81 14.98 -32.40
N ASP A 217 -24.77 13.98 -31.50
CA ASP A 217 -25.20 14.15 -30.12
C ASP A 217 -24.12 14.79 -29.25
N VAL A 218 -22.88 14.89 -29.78
CA VAL A 218 -21.67 15.34 -29.04
C VAL A 218 -21.16 16.66 -29.53
N GLN A 219 -22.04 17.58 -29.68
CA GLN A 219 -21.63 18.97 -29.81
C GLN A 219 -21.48 19.63 -28.44
N HIS A 220 -20.52 19.10 -27.67
CA HIS A 220 -20.21 19.69 -26.37
C HIS A 220 -19.09 20.73 -26.52
N GLN A 221 -19.14 21.78 -25.69
CA GLN A 221 -18.15 22.86 -25.75
C GLN A 221 -16.73 22.41 -25.38
N ASP A 222 -16.62 21.38 -24.54
CA ASP A 222 -15.35 20.97 -23.93
C ASP A 222 -14.68 19.79 -24.64
N TYR A 223 -15.44 18.98 -25.41
CA TYR A 223 -14.91 17.84 -26.15
C TYR A 223 -15.82 17.40 -27.30
N ASN A 224 -15.27 16.67 -28.24
CA ASN A 224 -15.98 16.11 -29.39
C ASN A 224 -16.14 14.58 -29.26
N PHE A 225 -16.87 13.98 -30.21
CA PHE A 225 -17.12 12.53 -30.23
C PHE A 225 -15.84 11.69 -30.19
N SER A 226 -14.80 12.07 -30.94
CA SER A 226 -13.54 11.32 -30.99
C SER A 226 -12.82 11.34 -29.64
N GLN A 227 -12.86 12.47 -28.94
CA GLN A 227 -12.31 12.60 -27.58
C GLN A 227 -13.08 11.75 -26.58
N ALA A 228 -14.42 11.84 -26.58
CA ALA A 228 -15.28 11.02 -25.74
C ALA A 228 -15.07 9.52 -25.97
N LYS A 229 -14.99 9.10 -27.24
CA LYS A 229 -14.69 7.69 -27.58
C LYS A 229 -13.29 7.27 -27.13
N SER A 230 -12.30 8.13 -27.28
CA SER A 230 -10.91 7.82 -26.90
C SER A 230 -10.80 7.63 -25.38
N ILE A 231 -11.41 8.50 -24.58
CA ILE A 231 -11.38 8.39 -23.12
C ILE A 231 -12.16 7.17 -22.64
N ALA A 232 -13.38 6.93 -23.18
CA ALA A 232 -14.17 5.75 -22.83
C ALA A 232 -13.45 4.45 -23.19
N THR A 233 -12.68 4.42 -24.29
CA THR A 233 -11.86 3.28 -24.66
C THR A 233 -10.78 3.03 -23.62
N LEU A 234 -10.07 4.08 -23.18
CA LEU A 234 -9.03 3.99 -22.16
C LEU A 234 -9.59 3.46 -20.83
N LEU A 235 -10.73 4.00 -20.37
CA LEU A 235 -11.37 3.57 -19.12
C LEU A 235 -11.81 2.10 -19.18
N ARG A 236 -12.43 1.68 -20.30
CA ARG A 236 -12.78 0.27 -20.54
C ARG A 236 -11.53 -0.62 -20.46
N ASP A 237 -10.48 -0.26 -21.15
CA ASP A 237 -9.25 -1.06 -21.21
C ASP A 237 -8.61 -1.19 -19.83
N CYS A 238 -8.58 -0.12 -19.03
CA CYS A 238 -8.15 -0.16 -17.63
C CYS A 238 -9.03 -1.12 -16.80
N GLY A 239 -10.35 -1.06 -16.98
CA GLY A 239 -11.26 -1.95 -16.27
C GLY A 239 -11.06 -3.43 -16.61
N TYR A 240 -10.90 -3.77 -17.88
CA TYR A 240 -10.61 -5.15 -18.31
C TYR A 240 -9.23 -5.62 -17.86
N ALA A 241 -8.24 -4.75 -17.89
CA ALA A 241 -6.89 -5.07 -17.40
C ALA A 241 -6.88 -5.37 -15.90
N ALA A 242 -7.68 -4.62 -15.12
CA ALA A 242 -7.77 -4.76 -13.66
C ALA A 242 -8.80 -5.80 -13.18
N ASN A 243 -9.37 -6.61 -14.08
CA ASN A 243 -10.44 -7.57 -13.75
C ASN A 243 -11.62 -6.92 -13.02
N MET A 244 -12.09 -5.78 -13.52
CA MET A 244 -13.16 -4.99 -12.91
C MET A 244 -14.45 -5.79 -12.76
N SER A 245 -15.08 -5.70 -11.60
CA SER A 245 -16.45 -6.16 -11.37
C SER A 245 -17.40 -5.00 -11.63
N TYR A 246 -18.17 -5.08 -12.72
CA TYR A 246 -19.09 -4.06 -13.15
C TYR A 246 -20.49 -4.29 -12.59
N THR A 247 -21.06 -3.27 -11.95
CA THR A 247 -22.46 -3.25 -11.52
C THR A 247 -23.09 -1.87 -11.77
N GLN A 248 -24.42 -1.79 -11.72
CA GLN A 248 -25.14 -0.53 -11.92
C GLN A 248 -24.83 0.50 -10.82
N ASP A 249 -24.75 0.04 -9.58
CA ASP A 249 -24.59 0.89 -8.40
C ASP A 249 -23.14 1.31 -8.15
N GLY A 250 -22.18 0.68 -8.86
CA GLY A 250 -20.76 0.96 -8.73
C GLY A 250 -19.90 -0.19 -9.26
N SER A 251 -18.73 0.13 -9.77
CA SER A 251 -17.79 -0.84 -10.31
C SER A 251 -16.48 -0.80 -9.53
N GLY A 252 -15.91 -1.97 -9.23
CA GLY A 252 -14.74 -2.09 -8.39
C GLY A 252 -13.71 -3.11 -8.85
N ALA A 253 -12.45 -2.86 -8.52
CA ALA A 253 -11.34 -3.79 -8.66
C ALA A 253 -10.38 -3.60 -7.48
N SER A 254 -9.52 -4.58 -7.18
CA SER A 254 -8.49 -4.39 -6.17
C SER A 254 -7.33 -3.52 -6.69
N VAL A 255 -6.68 -2.79 -5.78
CA VAL A 255 -5.46 -2.03 -6.10
C VAL A 255 -4.33 -2.97 -6.54
N VAL A 256 -4.27 -4.18 -5.99
CA VAL A 256 -3.35 -5.23 -6.44
C VAL A 256 -3.55 -5.57 -7.91
N ASN A 257 -4.82 -5.78 -8.34
CA ASN A 257 -5.12 -6.04 -9.75
C ASN A 257 -4.71 -4.87 -10.65
N ALA A 258 -4.86 -3.64 -10.19
CA ALA A 258 -4.36 -2.46 -10.92
C ALA A 258 -2.83 -2.50 -11.08
N GLY A 259 -2.10 -2.87 -10.03
CA GLY A 259 -0.66 -3.02 -10.07
C GLY A 259 -0.20 -4.10 -11.05
N ILE A 260 -0.82 -5.27 -11.01
CA ILE A 260 -0.58 -6.37 -11.97
C ILE A 260 -0.92 -5.91 -13.39
N ALA A 261 -2.04 -5.21 -13.58
CA ALA A 261 -2.46 -4.68 -14.88
C ALA A 261 -1.44 -3.71 -15.48
N PHE A 262 -0.86 -2.82 -14.68
CA PHE A 262 0.19 -1.92 -15.15
C PHE A 262 1.39 -2.69 -15.73
N ILE A 263 1.80 -3.78 -15.07
CA ILE A 263 2.95 -4.60 -15.48
C ILE A 263 2.58 -5.46 -16.71
N GLU A 264 1.57 -6.29 -16.59
CA GLU A 264 1.30 -7.36 -17.56
C GLU A 264 0.55 -6.86 -18.80
N SER A 265 -0.49 -6.04 -18.61
CA SER A 265 -1.37 -5.59 -19.68
C SER A 265 -0.94 -4.27 -20.29
N LEU A 266 -0.52 -3.31 -19.46
CA LEU A 266 -0.25 -1.92 -19.85
C LEU A 266 1.24 -1.63 -20.07
N LYS A 267 2.11 -2.65 -19.90
CA LYS A 267 3.53 -2.62 -20.28
C LYS A 267 4.41 -1.63 -19.50
N TYR A 268 4.01 -1.28 -18.29
CA TYR A 268 4.90 -0.53 -17.39
C TYR A 268 6.04 -1.44 -16.89
N PRO A 269 7.24 -0.89 -16.62
CA PRO A 269 8.38 -1.69 -16.18
C PRO A 269 8.11 -2.38 -14.83
N GLN A 270 8.25 -3.70 -14.79
CA GLN A 270 8.04 -4.51 -13.59
C GLN A 270 8.91 -4.06 -12.41
N GLN A 271 10.15 -3.64 -12.67
CA GLN A 271 11.08 -3.21 -11.64
C GLN A 271 10.71 -1.87 -11.01
N SER A 272 9.86 -1.04 -11.67
CA SER A 272 9.42 0.24 -11.11
C SER A 272 8.09 0.15 -10.38
N VAL A 273 7.11 -0.59 -10.93
CA VAL A 273 5.76 -0.70 -10.34
C VAL A 273 5.79 -1.55 -9.09
N LYS A 274 5.39 -0.98 -7.94
CA LYS A 274 5.43 -1.64 -6.64
C LYS A 274 4.12 -1.47 -5.90
N TYR A 275 3.75 -2.51 -5.17
CA TYR A 275 2.63 -2.54 -4.24
C TYR A 275 3.13 -2.38 -2.80
N TRP A 276 2.40 -1.61 -2.01
CA TRP A 276 2.69 -1.37 -0.61
C TRP A 276 1.40 -1.40 0.19
N ASP A 277 1.37 -2.17 1.26
CA ASP A 277 0.26 -2.20 2.21
C ASP A 277 0.65 -1.41 3.45
N ARG A 278 -0.13 -0.38 3.76
CA ARG A 278 0.11 0.62 4.81
C ARG A 278 0.39 0.01 6.18
N ILE A 279 -0.26 -1.10 6.48
CA ILE A 279 -0.20 -1.73 7.81
C ILE A 279 1.21 -2.17 8.21
N TYR A 280 2.06 -2.47 7.23
CA TYR A 280 3.43 -2.94 7.46
C TYR A 280 4.45 -1.81 7.57
N TYR A 281 4.02 -0.54 7.59
CA TYR A 281 4.90 0.63 7.58
C TYR A 281 4.55 1.59 8.69
N SER A 282 5.56 2.23 9.30
CA SER A 282 5.38 3.36 10.20
C SER A 282 4.85 4.58 9.44
N ASP A 283 4.24 5.54 10.17
CA ASP A 283 3.77 6.80 9.57
C ASP A 283 4.87 7.54 8.81
N LYS A 284 6.07 7.56 9.36
CA LYS A 284 7.21 8.21 8.73
C LYS A 284 7.61 7.54 7.43
N GLU A 285 7.78 6.22 7.41
CA GLU A 285 8.14 5.47 6.21
C GLU A 285 7.09 5.67 5.11
N TRP A 286 5.82 5.67 5.49
CA TRP A 286 4.72 5.88 4.55
C TRP A 286 4.74 7.25 3.91
N MET A 287 4.91 8.29 4.71
CA MET A 287 4.98 9.66 4.20
C MET A 287 6.25 9.92 3.38
N ASP A 288 7.38 9.33 3.77
CA ASP A 288 8.64 9.39 3.01
C ASP A 288 8.51 8.69 1.65
N LEU A 289 7.82 7.54 1.60
CA LEU A 289 7.50 6.82 0.36
C LEU A 289 6.70 7.71 -0.59
N LEU A 290 5.60 8.29 -0.12
CA LEU A 290 4.74 9.14 -0.93
C LEU A 290 5.47 10.39 -1.42
N GLN A 291 6.25 11.05 -0.54
CA GLN A 291 7.04 12.21 -0.93
C GLN A 291 8.08 11.85 -2.01
N THR A 292 8.77 10.73 -1.84
CA THR A 292 9.79 10.26 -2.80
C THR A 292 9.20 10.05 -4.19
N GLU A 293 8.03 9.40 -4.27
CA GLU A 293 7.35 9.19 -5.55
C GLU A 293 6.95 10.51 -6.21
N MET A 294 6.39 11.43 -5.44
CA MET A 294 5.99 12.74 -5.97
C MET A 294 7.19 13.57 -6.41
N LEU A 295 8.32 13.54 -5.69
CA LEU A 295 9.57 14.20 -6.10
C LEU A 295 10.15 13.61 -7.38
N ASN A 296 9.92 12.32 -7.64
CA ASN A 296 10.27 11.64 -8.90
C ASN A 296 9.29 11.93 -10.04
N GLY A 297 8.28 12.78 -9.83
CA GLY A 297 7.26 13.09 -10.84
C GLY A 297 6.27 11.96 -11.10
N CYS A 298 6.09 11.05 -10.12
CA CYS A 298 5.21 9.90 -10.23
C CYS A 298 3.94 10.12 -9.40
N PRO A 299 2.76 10.24 -10.02
CA PRO A 299 1.50 10.11 -9.31
C PRO A 299 1.35 8.72 -8.70
N VAL A 300 0.70 8.63 -7.54
CA VAL A 300 0.50 7.40 -6.77
C VAL A 300 -0.96 6.99 -6.86
N LEU A 301 -1.23 5.73 -7.24
CA LEU A 301 -2.56 5.16 -7.14
C LEU A 301 -2.75 4.68 -5.70
N TYR A 302 -3.70 5.26 -5.00
CA TYR A 302 -3.99 4.97 -3.60
C TYR A 302 -5.33 4.26 -3.46
N GLY A 303 -5.38 3.24 -2.60
CA GLY A 303 -6.58 2.55 -2.19
C GLY A 303 -6.87 2.71 -0.71
N GLY A 304 -8.15 2.78 -0.38
CA GLY A 304 -8.65 2.68 0.98
C GLY A 304 -9.91 1.84 0.99
N PHE A 305 -10.03 0.93 1.94
CA PHE A 305 -11.19 0.05 2.08
C PHE A 305 -11.86 0.26 3.44
N ASP A 306 -13.19 0.33 3.41
CA ASP A 306 -14.03 0.39 4.60
C ASP A 306 -14.70 -0.97 4.83
N SER A 307 -14.35 -1.64 5.91
CA SER A 307 -14.91 -2.95 6.27
C SER A 307 -16.40 -2.88 6.63
N GLU A 308 -16.87 -1.76 7.22
CA GLU A 308 -18.28 -1.58 7.59
C GLU A 308 -19.14 -1.29 6.36
N LEU A 309 -18.67 -0.42 5.47
CA LEU A 309 -19.37 -0.08 4.22
C LEU A 309 -19.17 -1.15 3.13
N LYS A 310 -18.25 -2.10 3.34
CA LYS A 310 -17.86 -3.13 2.34
C LYS A 310 -17.53 -2.51 0.98
N ALA A 311 -17.02 -1.29 1.00
CA ALA A 311 -16.69 -0.51 -0.18
C ALA A 311 -15.21 -0.12 -0.14
N GLY A 312 -14.52 -0.36 -1.25
CA GLY A 312 -13.18 0.13 -1.49
C GLY A 312 -13.21 1.34 -2.42
N HIS A 313 -12.29 2.27 -2.23
CA HIS A 313 -12.15 3.44 -3.09
C HIS A 313 -10.70 3.60 -3.52
N ALA A 314 -10.50 3.83 -4.82
CA ALA A 314 -9.21 4.18 -5.39
C ALA A 314 -9.24 5.64 -5.88
N PHE A 315 -8.11 6.33 -5.70
CA PHE A 315 -7.92 7.72 -6.09
C PHE A 315 -6.43 8.00 -6.33
N VAL A 316 -6.08 9.21 -6.76
CA VAL A 316 -4.69 9.51 -7.12
C VAL A 316 -4.13 10.60 -6.22
N PHE A 317 -2.93 10.36 -5.66
CA PHE A 317 -2.11 11.38 -5.05
C PHE A 317 -1.09 11.90 -6.07
N HIS A 318 -1.02 13.23 -6.26
CA HIS A 318 -0.14 13.79 -7.26
C HIS A 318 0.44 15.18 -6.91
N GLY A 319 0.56 15.46 -5.64
CA GLY A 319 1.18 16.67 -5.09
C GLY A 319 1.25 16.61 -3.58
N MET A 320 2.08 17.44 -2.96
CA MET A 320 2.25 17.53 -1.51
C MET A 320 2.57 18.98 -1.10
N ASP A 321 1.97 19.46 -0.02
CA ASP A 321 2.34 20.76 0.55
C ASP A 321 3.48 20.65 1.57
N ALA A 322 3.95 21.80 2.06
CA ALA A 322 5.06 21.86 3.02
C ALA A 322 4.75 21.22 4.39
N GLU A 323 3.48 21.04 4.71
CA GLU A 323 3.00 20.41 5.94
C GLU A 323 2.65 18.91 5.74
N GLY A 324 2.93 18.36 4.56
CA GLY A 324 2.72 16.93 4.25
C GLY A 324 1.30 16.56 3.84
N LYS A 325 0.41 17.54 3.62
CA LYS A 325 -0.88 17.22 3.02
C LYS A 325 -0.69 16.86 1.55
N VAL A 326 -1.29 15.76 1.12
CA VAL A 326 -1.22 15.30 -0.27
C VAL A 326 -2.36 15.90 -1.09
N TYR A 327 -2.07 16.26 -2.34
CA TYR A 327 -3.11 16.66 -3.28
C TYR A 327 -3.80 15.41 -3.84
N VAL A 328 -5.09 15.30 -3.59
CA VAL A 328 -5.92 14.15 -3.96
C VAL A 328 -6.80 14.53 -5.15
N ASN A 329 -6.77 13.70 -6.19
CA ASN A 329 -7.78 13.65 -7.24
C ASN A 329 -8.70 12.47 -6.93
N TRP A 330 -9.93 12.77 -6.55
CA TRP A 330 -10.89 11.77 -6.09
C TRP A 330 -11.59 10.98 -7.21
N GLY A 331 -11.42 11.40 -8.48
CA GLY A 331 -12.09 10.75 -9.62
C GLY A 331 -13.57 11.09 -9.77
N TRP A 332 -14.00 12.27 -9.30
CA TRP A 332 -15.38 12.75 -9.33
C TRP A 332 -15.49 14.11 -10.02
N ASN A 333 -15.05 14.18 -11.27
CA ASN A 333 -15.10 15.40 -12.09
C ASN A 333 -14.44 16.63 -11.44
N GLY A 334 -13.39 16.39 -10.62
CA GLY A 334 -12.68 17.43 -9.87
C GLY A 334 -13.41 17.96 -8.64
N LEU A 335 -14.54 17.37 -8.28
CA LEU A 335 -15.25 17.73 -7.05
C LEU A 335 -14.42 17.28 -5.84
N TYR A 336 -14.26 18.19 -4.88
CA TYR A 336 -13.49 17.97 -3.64
C TYR A 336 -12.00 17.76 -3.84
N ASP A 337 -11.44 17.84 -5.06
CA ASP A 337 -10.00 17.78 -5.27
C ASP A 337 -9.28 18.85 -4.45
N GLY A 338 -8.17 18.48 -3.81
CA GLY A 338 -7.46 19.37 -2.91
C GLY A 338 -6.39 18.68 -2.07
N TYR A 339 -5.86 19.41 -1.11
CA TYR A 339 -4.86 18.92 -0.16
C TYR A 339 -5.51 18.34 1.09
N TYR A 340 -5.10 17.14 1.49
CA TYR A 340 -5.66 16.37 2.59
C TYR A 340 -4.58 15.79 3.49
N ALA A 341 -4.76 15.89 4.81
CA ALA A 341 -3.92 15.22 5.80
C ALA A 341 -4.25 13.73 5.82
N ILE A 342 -3.37 12.91 5.29
CA ILE A 342 -3.52 11.45 5.26
C ILE A 342 -2.71 10.76 6.35
N ASP A 343 -1.77 11.46 6.95
CA ASP A 343 -0.96 10.99 8.07
C ASP A 343 -1.77 10.79 9.36
N LEU A 344 -3.01 11.29 9.39
CA LEU A 344 -4.00 11.03 10.45
C LEU A 344 -4.75 9.72 10.26
N LEU A 345 -4.63 9.08 9.09
CA LEU A 345 -5.24 7.78 8.79
C LEU A 345 -4.33 6.64 9.30
N THR A 346 -3.90 6.70 10.54
CA THR A 346 -2.99 5.70 11.12
C THR A 346 -3.70 4.37 11.35
N PRO A 347 -3.19 3.25 10.83
CA PRO A 347 -3.72 1.93 11.13
C PRO A 347 -3.66 1.63 12.63
N SER A 348 -4.72 1.08 13.19
CA SER A 348 -4.70 0.55 14.55
C SER A 348 -5.39 -0.80 14.60
N GLU A 349 -4.85 -1.72 15.39
CA GLU A 349 -5.37 -3.07 15.57
C GLU A 349 -6.86 -3.15 16.02
N SER A 350 -7.45 -2.04 16.42
CA SER A 350 -8.81 -1.99 16.96
C SER A 350 -9.83 -1.25 16.10
N ASP A 351 -9.40 -0.63 14.97
CA ASP A 351 -10.28 0.17 14.13
C ASP A 351 -10.38 -0.41 12.72
N ASP A 352 -11.55 -0.88 12.35
CA ASP A 352 -11.86 -1.55 11.08
C ASP A 352 -11.53 -0.74 9.80
N PHE A 353 -11.38 0.58 9.92
CA PHE A 353 -11.20 1.49 8.78
C PHE A 353 -9.78 1.70 8.30
N SER A 354 -8.81 1.53 9.16
CA SER A 354 -7.42 1.84 8.86
C SER A 354 -6.65 0.62 8.35
N TYR A 355 -7.26 -0.55 8.38
CA TYR A 355 -6.60 -1.81 8.04
C TYR A 355 -6.22 -1.94 6.57
N TRP A 356 -6.96 -1.29 5.68
CA TRP A 356 -6.79 -1.51 4.26
C TRP A 356 -6.52 -0.19 3.54
N GLN A 357 -5.29 0.26 3.67
CA GLN A 357 -4.75 1.33 2.84
C GLN A 357 -3.56 0.75 2.09
N ASP A 358 -3.63 0.84 0.78
CA ASP A 358 -2.59 0.32 -0.09
C ASP A 358 -2.29 1.28 -1.24
N VAL A 359 -1.12 1.14 -1.82
CA VAL A 359 -0.70 2.01 -2.91
C VAL A 359 0.06 1.25 -3.99
N ILE A 360 -0.07 1.73 -5.21
CA ILE A 360 0.85 1.42 -6.30
C ILE A 360 1.71 2.64 -6.56
N THR A 361 3.02 2.44 -6.52
CA THR A 361 4.05 3.43 -6.79
C THR A 361 4.86 3.07 -8.02
N GLY A 362 5.72 3.98 -8.49
CA GLY A 362 6.61 3.71 -9.62
C GLY A 362 5.90 3.57 -10.96
N ILE A 363 4.68 4.10 -11.09
CA ILE A 363 3.90 4.04 -12.34
C ILE A 363 4.49 5.07 -13.31
N ARG A 364 5.47 4.65 -14.11
CA ARG A 364 6.17 5.48 -15.10
C ARG A 364 6.66 4.66 -16.30
N PRO A 365 6.77 5.28 -17.51
CA PRO A 365 7.13 4.56 -18.74
C PRO A 365 8.51 3.90 -18.71
N GLU A 366 9.44 4.49 -17.97
CA GLU A 366 10.83 4.04 -17.89
C GLU A 366 11.23 3.85 -16.43
N ALA A 367 11.89 2.74 -16.13
CA ALA A 367 12.46 2.50 -14.81
C ALA A 367 13.63 3.46 -14.55
N LEU A 368 13.72 3.95 -13.30
CA LEU A 368 14.90 4.69 -12.85
C LEU A 368 16.04 3.71 -12.52
N ALA A 369 17.27 4.18 -12.58
CA ALA A 369 18.41 3.38 -12.15
C ALA A 369 18.35 2.94 -10.67
N THR A 370 17.54 3.64 -9.87
CA THR A 370 17.28 3.34 -8.45
C THR A 370 16.11 2.36 -8.26
N ASP A 371 15.39 2.01 -9.33
CA ASP A 371 14.31 1.03 -9.27
C ASP A 371 14.91 -0.38 -9.26
N VAL A 372 15.20 -0.85 -8.09
CA VAL A 372 15.62 -2.23 -7.87
C VAL A 372 14.43 -3.06 -7.44
N ALA A 373 14.37 -4.30 -7.89
CA ALA A 373 13.48 -5.28 -7.30
C ALA A 373 13.78 -5.34 -5.80
N ARG A 374 12.74 -5.31 -4.98
CA ARG A 374 12.87 -5.49 -3.53
C ARG A 374 12.01 -6.66 -3.13
N SER A 375 12.65 -7.65 -2.54
CA SER A 375 11.91 -8.70 -1.86
C SER A 375 11.16 -8.09 -0.67
N LEU A 376 9.92 -8.48 -0.48
CA LEU A 376 9.08 -8.03 0.63
C LEU A 376 8.30 -9.21 1.17
N PHE A 377 8.74 -9.73 2.31
CA PHE A 377 8.01 -10.75 3.05
C PHE A 377 7.35 -10.13 4.27
N VAL A 378 6.07 -10.41 4.42
CA VAL A 378 5.27 -9.88 5.52
C VAL A 378 4.50 -10.98 6.24
N THR A 379 4.23 -10.76 7.52
CA THR A 379 3.29 -11.54 8.32
C THR A 379 2.46 -10.60 9.18
N TYR A 380 1.20 -10.93 9.41
CA TYR A 380 0.30 -10.06 10.18
C TYR A 380 0.72 -9.95 11.65
N SER A 381 1.06 -11.08 12.27
CA SER A 381 1.48 -11.12 13.67
C SER A 381 2.99 -11.29 13.80
N PRO A 382 3.61 -10.74 14.86
CA PRO A 382 5.00 -11.01 15.14
C PRO A 382 5.28 -12.52 15.24
N TYR A 383 6.30 -12.98 14.53
CA TYR A 383 6.82 -14.34 14.67
C TYR A 383 7.59 -14.48 16.01
N LYS A 384 7.87 -15.71 16.44
CA LYS A 384 8.59 -15.98 17.69
C LYS A 384 9.72 -16.97 17.49
N PHE A 385 10.69 -16.92 18.40
CA PHE A 385 11.77 -17.90 18.50
C PHE A 385 11.85 -18.49 19.89
N SER A 386 12.32 -19.73 20.01
CA SER A 386 12.58 -20.40 21.28
C SER A 386 13.77 -21.32 21.15
N TYR A 387 14.58 -21.43 22.23
CA TYR A 387 15.76 -22.29 22.31
C TYR A 387 15.65 -23.25 23.49
N ASP A 388 15.90 -24.51 23.23
CA ASP A 388 16.00 -25.55 24.27
C ASP A 388 17.47 -25.97 24.49
N LYS A 389 18.03 -25.60 25.64
CA LYS A 389 19.41 -25.90 26.02
C LYS A 389 19.69 -27.40 26.05
N THR A 390 18.72 -28.23 26.45
CA THR A 390 18.88 -29.67 26.62
C THR A 390 19.07 -30.38 25.29
N THR A 391 18.27 -29.98 24.31
CA THR A 391 18.29 -30.55 22.95
C THR A 391 19.11 -29.73 21.97
N THR A 392 19.56 -28.54 22.38
CA THR A 392 20.21 -27.51 21.53
C THR A 392 19.37 -27.12 20.33
N GLU A 393 18.05 -27.22 20.45
CA GLU A 393 17.10 -26.93 19.36
C GLU A 393 16.67 -25.46 19.37
N LEU A 394 16.87 -24.79 18.25
CA LEU A 394 16.27 -23.51 17.96
C LEU A 394 15.01 -23.73 17.12
N ARG A 395 13.92 -23.14 17.53
CA ARG A 395 12.62 -23.25 16.89
C ARG A 395 12.06 -21.88 16.54
N TYR A 396 11.29 -21.80 15.46
CA TYR A 396 10.48 -20.64 15.12
C TYR A 396 8.98 -20.97 15.20
N GLU A 397 8.18 -19.94 15.40
CA GLU A 397 6.73 -20.01 15.38
C GLU A 397 6.18 -18.85 14.56
N LEU A 398 5.47 -19.17 13.49
CA LEU A 398 4.65 -18.25 12.70
C LEU A 398 3.19 -18.48 13.10
N VAL A 399 2.58 -17.47 13.72
CA VAL A 399 1.15 -17.50 14.08
C VAL A 399 0.31 -17.36 12.82
N GLU A 400 0.74 -16.48 11.90
CA GLU A 400 0.18 -16.24 10.58
C GLU A 400 1.21 -16.55 9.48
N PRO A 401 0.80 -16.80 8.23
CA PRO A 401 1.75 -17.03 7.15
C PRO A 401 2.72 -15.87 6.96
N LEU A 402 3.97 -16.19 6.61
CA LEU A 402 4.96 -15.24 6.11
C LEU A 402 4.99 -15.37 4.58
N PHE A 403 4.63 -14.33 3.83
CA PHE A 403 4.41 -14.43 2.39
C PHE A 403 5.02 -13.28 1.60
N ASN A 404 5.25 -13.52 0.31
CA ASN A 404 5.68 -12.53 -0.67
C ASN A 404 4.58 -11.50 -0.89
N ASN A 405 4.78 -10.27 -0.43
CA ASN A 405 3.83 -9.15 -0.57
C ASN A 405 4.21 -8.21 -1.72
N THR A 406 4.67 -8.78 -2.82
CA THR A 406 4.96 -8.04 -4.05
C THR A 406 3.99 -8.43 -5.17
N LEU A 407 4.06 -7.74 -6.30
CA LEU A 407 3.25 -8.03 -7.50
C LEU A 407 3.87 -9.09 -8.42
N VAL A 408 5.04 -9.61 -8.07
CA VAL A 408 5.86 -10.43 -8.94
C VAL A 408 6.39 -11.66 -8.21
N ASP A 409 6.77 -12.66 -8.98
CA ASP A 409 7.41 -13.84 -8.44
C ASP A 409 8.72 -13.49 -7.75
N PHE A 410 8.93 -14.06 -6.57
CA PHE A 410 10.18 -13.96 -5.85
C PHE A 410 11.06 -15.17 -6.19
N VAL A 411 12.27 -14.87 -6.65
CA VAL A 411 13.36 -15.85 -6.83
C VAL A 411 14.55 -15.33 -6.04
N GLY A 412 15.04 -16.11 -5.10
CA GLY A 412 16.12 -15.67 -4.22
C GLY A 412 16.16 -16.44 -2.89
N ARG A 413 16.71 -15.81 -1.86
CA ARG A 413 16.86 -16.41 -0.54
C ARG A 413 15.87 -15.84 0.45
N LEU A 414 15.17 -16.72 1.17
CA LEU A 414 14.36 -16.41 2.36
C LEU A 414 14.93 -17.23 3.51
N CYS A 415 15.32 -16.56 4.59
CA CYS A 415 16.05 -17.22 5.69
C CYS A 415 15.69 -16.64 7.06
N VAL A 416 16.08 -17.35 8.12
CA VAL A 416 16.29 -16.80 9.46
C VAL A 416 17.76 -16.54 9.66
N VAL A 417 18.06 -15.36 10.20
CA VAL A 417 19.41 -14.92 10.54
C VAL A 417 19.55 -14.89 12.06
N ILE A 418 20.64 -15.44 12.56
CA ILE A 418 21.08 -15.33 13.96
C ILE A 418 22.36 -14.52 13.93
N GLU A 419 22.24 -13.22 14.05
CA GLU A 419 23.31 -12.26 13.87
C GLU A 419 24.04 -12.00 15.19
N ASN A 420 25.33 -12.40 15.28
CA ASN A 420 26.16 -12.07 16.43
C ASN A 420 26.58 -10.60 16.39
N GLN A 421 26.14 -9.82 17.38
CA GLN A 421 26.37 -8.37 17.44
C GLN A 421 27.83 -8.00 17.75
N SER A 422 28.58 -8.90 18.38
CA SER A 422 29.97 -8.66 18.72
C SER A 422 30.94 -9.18 17.65
N ASN A 423 30.60 -10.27 16.97
CA ASN A 423 31.37 -10.87 15.90
C ASN A 423 30.50 -11.38 14.77
N PRO A 424 30.27 -10.58 13.75
CA PRO A 424 29.43 -10.96 12.61
C PRO A 424 29.87 -12.25 11.89
N SER A 425 31.11 -12.67 12.06
CA SER A 425 31.62 -13.95 11.49
C SER A 425 31.03 -15.19 12.16
N ASP A 426 30.50 -15.05 13.38
CA ASP A 426 29.84 -16.11 14.14
C ASP A 426 28.32 -16.09 13.96
N SER A 427 27.82 -15.40 12.95
CA SER A 427 26.39 -15.37 12.58
C SER A 427 26.02 -16.61 11.79
N GLU A 428 24.80 -17.12 12.03
CA GLU A 428 24.26 -18.28 11.31
C GLU A 428 23.04 -17.90 10.49
N VAL A 429 22.86 -18.59 9.36
CA VAL A 429 21.76 -18.37 8.42
C VAL A 429 21.09 -19.70 8.11
N PHE A 430 19.77 -19.75 8.25
CA PHE A 430 18.94 -20.91 7.96
C PHE A 430 17.99 -20.60 6.80
N ASP A 431 18.32 -21.12 5.62
CA ASP A 431 17.52 -20.92 4.41
C ASP A 431 16.26 -21.79 4.43
N PHE A 432 15.15 -21.22 3.93
CA PHE A 432 13.87 -21.90 3.71
C PHE A 432 13.65 -22.32 2.27
N LEU A 433 14.34 -21.69 1.33
CA LEU A 433 14.22 -21.93 -0.09
C LEU A 433 15.50 -22.52 -0.63
N GLU A 434 15.37 -23.35 -1.65
CA GLU A 434 16.49 -23.86 -2.42
C GLU A 434 16.76 -22.97 -3.65
N GLU A 435 17.93 -23.13 -4.24
CA GLU A 435 18.29 -22.43 -5.48
C GLU A 435 17.27 -22.77 -6.59
N GLY A 436 16.65 -21.72 -7.13
CA GLY A 436 15.65 -21.83 -8.20
C GLY A 436 14.20 -22.04 -7.72
N ASP A 437 13.96 -22.06 -6.40
CA ASP A 437 12.58 -22.02 -5.89
C ASP A 437 11.96 -20.65 -6.22
N VAL A 438 10.66 -20.69 -6.62
CA VAL A 438 9.87 -19.51 -6.96
C VAL A 438 8.70 -19.39 -5.99
N LEU A 439 8.54 -18.21 -5.40
CA LEU A 439 7.35 -17.88 -4.61
C LEU A 439 6.53 -16.80 -5.33
N GLU A 440 5.40 -17.21 -5.85
CA GLU A 440 4.42 -16.30 -6.45
C GLU A 440 3.95 -15.23 -5.45
N PRO A 441 3.35 -14.13 -5.91
CA PRO A 441 2.69 -13.16 -5.04
C PRO A 441 1.73 -13.85 -4.07
N TYR A 442 1.76 -13.44 -2.78
CA TYR A 442 0.98 -14.01 -1.68
C TYR A 442 1.31 -15.47 -1.30
N TRP A 443 2.35 -16.07 -1.88
CA TRP A 443 2.87 -17.37 -1.48
C TRP A 443 4.04 -17.23 -0.52
N GLY A 444 4.22 -18.24 0.38
CA GLY A 444 5.29 -18.20 1.37
C GLY A 444 5.26 -19.38 2.35
N ILE A 445 5.73 -19.10 3.57
CA ILE A 445 5.77 -20.07 4.65
C ILE A 445 4.44 -20.01 5.41
N LYS A 446 3.73 -21.14 5.52
CA LYS A 446 2.46 -21.20 6.27
C LYS A 446 2.66 -20.98 7.77
N ALA A 447 1.60 -20.62 8.47
CA ALA A 447 1.53 -20.59 9.93
C ALA A 447 1.95 -21.96 10.50
N GLN A 448 3.00 -22.00 11.31
CA GLN A 448 3.54 -23.23 11.89
C GLN A 448 4.54 -22.96 13.02
N LYS A 449 4.74 -23.97 13.87
CA LYS A 449 5.86 -24.04 14.78
C LYS A 449 6.77 -25.17 14.36
N ASN A 450 8.05 -24.89 14.10
CA ASN A 450 8.94 -25.89 13.56
C ASN A 450 10.37 -25.73 14.07
N LEU A 451 11.17 -26.78 13.94
CA LEU A 451 12.60 -26.76 14.17
C LEU A 451 13.26 -25.89 13.09
N LEU A 452 14.07 -24.93 13.51
CA LEU A 452 14.94 -24.16 12.63
C LEU A 452 16.27 -24.90 12.44
N GLY A 453 16.89 -25.29 13.57
CA GLY A 453 18.13 -26.03 13.54
C GLY A 453 18.56 -26.49 14.95
N LYS A 454 19.70 -27.18 15.03
CA LYS A 454 20.36 -27.56 16.26
C LYS A 454 21.76 -27.00 16.26
N GLY A 455 22.17 -26.41 17.37
CA GLY A 455 23.51 -25.87 17.51
C GLY A 455 23.76 -25.23 18.87
N THR A 456 25.03 -24.98 19.15
CA THR A 456 25.47 -24.18 20.28
C THR A 456 26.10 -22.90 19.75
N PHE A 457 25.74 -21.80 20.35
CA PHE A 457 26.21 -20.49 19.95
C PHE A 457 27.27 -19.97 20.91
N PRO A 458 28.33 -19.30 20.45
CA PRO A 458 29.29 -18.62 21.32
C PRO A 458 28.60 -17.65 22.29
N PRO A 459 29.16 -17.46 23.52
CA PRO A 459 28.63 -16.44 24.41
C PRO A 459 28.63 -15.05 23.77
N GLY A 460 27.49 -14.32 23.87
CA GLY A 460 27.33 -13.00 23.25
C GLY A 460 25.88 -12.56 23.12
N THR A 461 25.69 -11.41 22.49
CA THR A 461 24.39 -10.86 22.15
C THR A 461 24.10 -11.07 20.67
N TYR A 462 22.87 -11.45 20.36
CA TYR A 462 22.43 -11.80 19.03
C TYR A 462 21.12 -11.07 18.67
N HIS A 463 20.94 -10.78 17.40
CA HIS A 463 19.64 -10.43 16.81
C HIS A 463 19.14 -11.61 15.97
N ILE A 464 17.88 -12.00 16.16
CA ILE A 464 17.26 -13.11 15.43
C ILE A 464 16.07 -12.57 14.64
N TYR A 465 16.07 -12.77 13.32
CA TYR A 465 15.05 -12.23 12.44
C TYR A 465 14.90 -13.02 11.14
N PHE A 466 13.75 -12.86 10.47
CA PHE A 466 13.58 -13.31 9.09
C PHE A 466 14.10 -12.24 8.13
N ALA A 467 14.75 -12.69 7.07
CA ALA A 467 15.25 -11.84 6.00
C ALA A 467 15.09 -12.49 4.63
N SER A 468 15.00 -11.66 3.59
CA SER A 468 14.95 -12.10 2.20
C SER A 468 15.86 -11.26 1.32
N LYS A 469 16.29 -11.84 0.19
CA LYS A 469 17.04 -11.15 -0.84
C LYS A 469 16.73 -11.81 -2.18
N ALA A 470 16.16 -11.08 -3.12
CA ALA A 470 15.98 -11.56 -4.47
C ALA A 470 17.34 -11.70 -5.18
N ASP A 471 17.44 -12.56 -6.19
CA ASP A 471 18.71 -12.83 -6.90
C ASP A 471 19.28 -11.58 -7.59
N ASP A 472 18.40 -10.66 -8.01
CA ASP A 472 18.74 -9.38 -8.65
C ASP A 472 18.81 -8.20 -7.66
N GLU A 473 18.65 -8.45 -6.35
CA GLU A 473 18.68 -7.42 -5.32
C GLU A 473 20.08 -7.30 -4.70
N GLU A 474 20.54 -6.05 -4.47
CA GLU A 474 21.85 -5.80 -3.90
C GLU A 474 21.92 -6.02 -2.38
N SER A 475 20.81 -5.73 -1.68
CA SER A 475 20.75 -5.74 -0.22
C SER A 475 19.67 -6.68 0.31
N TRP A 476 19.92 -7.22 1.50
CA TRP A 476 18.94 -7.99 2.24
C TRP A 476 17.83 -7.09 2.79
N GLN A 477 16.63 -7.66 2.90
CA GLN A 477 15.46 -7.01 3.49
C GLN A 477 15.00 -7.78 4.71
N TYR A 478 14.67 -7.07 5.79
CA TYR A 478 13.97 -7.66 6.92
C TYR A 478 12.54 -8.04 6.53
N ALA A 479 12.08 -9.19 6.99
CA ALA A 479 10.65 -9.47 6.97
C ALA A 479 9.91 -8.51 7.92
N ARG A 480 8.71 -8.12 7.54
CA ARG A 480 7.92 -7.11 8.26
C ARG A 480 6.71 -7.74 8.94
N THR A 481 6.29 -7.12 10.01
CA THR A 481 4.99 -7.37 10.65
C THR A 481 4.21 -6.06 10.73
N VAL A 482 3.00 -6.10 11.25
CA VAL A 482 2.21 -4.88 11.49
C VAL A 482 3.07 -3.84 12.23
N GLY A 483 3.18 -2.64 11.66
CA GLY A 483 3.96 -1.54 12.20
C GLY A 483 5.43 -1.48 11.78
N GLY A 484 6.00 -2.51 11.13
CA GLY A 484 7.37 -2.45 10.62
C GLY A 484 8.18 -3.74 10.68
N PRO A 485 9.46 -3.70 10.31
CA PRO A 485 10.38 -4.80 10.46
C PRO A 485 10.76 -5.01 11.92
N ILE A 486 11.04 -6.25 12.28
CA ILE A 486 11.36 -6.63 13.66
C ILE A 486 12.58 -7.57 13.75
N TYR A 487 13.23 -7.54 14.90
CA TYR A 487 14.15 -8.59 15.36
C TYR A 487 13.90 -8.93 16.82
N TYR A 488 14.41 -10.07 17.26
CA TYR A 488 14.45 -10.47 18.66
C TYR A 488 15.88 -10.40 19.19
N GLU A 489 16.07 -9.73 20.33
CA GLU A 489 17.32 -9.82 21.06
C GLU A 489 17.46 -11.19 21.71
N ALA A 490 18.64 -11.76 21.63
CA ALA A 490 19.01 -12.98 22.33
C ALA A 490 20.38 -12.86 23.00
N THR A 491 20.54 -13.48 24.14
CA THR A 491 21.80 -13.52 24.86
C THR A 491 22.21 -14.98 25.13
N VAL A 492 23.44 -15.32 24.76
CA VAL A 492 24.05 -16.60 25.05
C VAL A 492 25.02 -16.44 26.21
N GLY A 493 24.76 -17.14 27.30
CA GLY A 493 25.64 -17.14 28.50
C GLY A 493 26.86 -18.02 28.33
N ALA A 494 27.83 -17.91 29.27
CA ALA A 494 29.01 -18.75 29.32
C ALA A 494 28.69 -20.26 29.48
N ASP A 495 27.48 -20.57 29.92
CA ASP A 495 26.96 -21.92 30.07
C ASP A 495 26.32 -22.47 28.78
N GLY A 496 26.36 -21.69 27.67
CA GLY A 496 25.79 -22.05 26.37
C GLY A 496 24.26 -21.95 26.29
N ASN A 497 23.61 -21.41 27.33
CA ASN A 497 22.16 -21.20 27.29
C ASN A 497 21.82 -19.91 26.54
N MET A 498 20.92 -20.00 25.55
CA MET A 498 20.38 -18.84 24.85
C MET A 498 19.05 -18.43 25.49
N THR A 499 18.97 -17.18 25.89
CA THR A 499 17.74 -16.52 26.33
C THR A 499 17.29 -15.55 25.25
N ILE A 500 16.05 -15.69 24.76
CA ILE A 500 15.47 -14.83 23.69
C ILE A 500 14.44 -13.93 24.33
N ALA A 501 14.41 -12.66 23.96
CA ALA A 501 13.43 -11.69 24.43
C ALA A 501 11.99 -12.16 24.12
N GLU A 502 11.05 -11.90 25.02
CA GLU A 502 9.63 -12.27 24.83
C GLU A 502 8.92 -11.39 23.81
N THR A 503 9.38 -10.13 23.65
CA THR A 503 8.83 -9.15 22.72
C THR A 503 9.87 -8.74 21.69
N PRO A 504 9.46 -8.48 20.43
CA PRO A 504 10.39 -8.02 19.42
C PRO A 504 10.76 -6.55 19.61
N THR A 505 11.90 -6.18 19.05
CA THR A 505 12.31 -4.78 18.84
C THR A 505 11.96 -4.39 17.42
N TYR A 506 11.22 -3.27 17.27
CA TYR A 506 10.93 -2.70 15.96
C TYR A 506 12.11 -1.90 15.44
N ILE A 507 12.41 -2.11 14.17
CA ILE A 507 13.48 -1.40 13.47
C ILE A 507 12.89 -0.12 12.89
N SER A 508 13.55 1.01 13.12
CA SER A 508 13.12 2.30 12.57
C SER A 508 13.80 2.60 11.25
N GLY A 509 13.00 3.02 10.26
CA GLY A 509 13.51 3.55 9.00
C GLY A 509 13.91 2.50 7.96
N SER A 510 14.82 2.88 7.09
CA SER A 510 15.32 2.08 5.97
C SER A 510 16.53 1.21 6.32
N GLU A 511 16.68 0.79 7.57
CA GLU A 511 17.75 -0.11 7.96
C GLU A 511 17.63 -1.45 7.23
N VAL A 512 18.73 -1.94 6.71
CA VAL A 512 18.84 -3.23 6.04
C VAL A 512 19.78 -4.15 6.83
N PRO A 513 19.56 -5.47 6.79
CA PRO A 513 20.44 -6.44 7.45
C PRO A 513 21.89 -6.30 6.97
N SER A 514 22.80 -5.96 7.87
CA SER A 514 24.20 -5.66 7.52
C SER A 514 25.14 -6.87 7.66
N ALA A 515 24.72 -7.92 8.36
CA ALA A 515 25.58 -9.01 8.77
C ALA A 515 25.49 -10.28 7.93
N ILE A 516 24.58 -10.33 6.94
CA ILE A 516 24.46 -11.53 6.11
C ILE A 516 25.59 -11.55 5.09
N ARG A 517 26.64 -12.32 5.39
CA ARG A 517 27.68 -12.68 4.42
C ARG A 517 27.21 -13.89 3.62
N GLU A 518 27.62 -13.98 2.36
CA GLU A 518 27.43 -15.21 1.58
C GLU A 518 28.23 -16.34 2.27
N VAL A 519 27.52 -17.18 3.00
CA VAL A 519 28.08 -18.40 3.58
C VAL A 519 27.92 -19.49 2.53
N ASN A 520 29.05 -20.00 2.04
CA ASN A 520 29.05 -21.19 1.17
C ASN A 520 28.32 -22.34 1.90
N LYS A 521 27.28 -22.89 1.27
CA LYS A 521 26.51 -24.03 1.80
C LYS A 521 27.47 -25.20 2.15
N PRO A 522 27.37 -25.80 3.35
CA PRO A 522 28.00 -27.10 3.56
C PRO A 522 27.24 -28.13 2.69
N THR A 523 27.98 -28.86 1.88
CA THR A 523 27.47 -30.01 1.12
C THR A 523 27.06 -31.12 2.11
N VAL A 524 25.76 -31.31 2.30
CA VAL A 524 25.24 -32.41 3.14
C VAL A 524 25.17 -33.68 2.30
N ASN A 525 26.12 -34.59 2.52
CA ASN A 525 26.05 -35.94 2.00
C ASN A 525 25.17 -36.80 2.92
N GLY A 526 23.93 -37.04 2.57
CA GLY A 526 23.02 -37.92 3.30
C GLY A 526 22.01 -38.57 2.39
N THR A 527 22.08 -39.90 2.20
CA THR A 527 21.14 -40.73 1.47
C THR A 527 19.89 -41.01 2.30
N SER A 528 18.95 -40.04 2.39
CA SER A 528 17.63 -40.29 2.97
C SER A 528 16.60 -40.52 1.84
N VAL A 529 15.62 -41.39 2.12
CA VAL A 529 14.52 -41.67 1.16
C VAL A 529 13.62 -40.43 1.06
N PRO A 530 13.31 -39.94 -0.16
CA PRO A 530 12.48 -38.77 -0.31
C PRO A 530 11.04 -39.03 0.16
N ARG A 531 10.47 -38.09 0.92
CA ARG A 531 9.06 -38.05 1.32
C ARG A 531 8.39 -36.91 0.58
N TYR A 532 7.10 -37.09 0.23
CA TYR A 532 6.35 -36.11 -0.55
C TYR A 532 5.12 -35.65 0.21
N PHE A 533 4.82 -34.37 0.12
CA PHE A 533 3.71 -33.73 0.83
C PHE A 533 2.90 -32.87 -0.15
N ASP A 534 1.58 -32.78 0.03
CA ASP A 534 0.78 -31.76 -0.63
C ASP A 534 1.00 -30.37 0.00
N LEU A 535 0.43 -29.34 -0.62
CA LEU A 535 0.55 -27.97 -0.12
C LEU A 535 -0.13 -27.73 1.24
N GLN A 536 -0.97 -28.66 1.69
CA GLN A 536 -1.58 -28.68 3.02
C GLN A 536 -0.71 -29.44 4.05
N GLY A 537 0.46 -29.94 3.65
CA GLY A 537 1.39 -30.64 4.51
C GLY A 537 1.01 -32.11 4.79
N ARG A 538 0.06 -32.70 4.05
CA ARG A 538 -0.29 -34.12 4.14
C ARG A 538 0.67 -34.91 3.29
N GLU A 539 1.17 -36.04 3.84
CA GLU A 539 2.05 -36.93 3.08
C GLU A 539 1.29 -37.57 1.91
N VAL A 540 1.89 -37.48 0.72
CA VAL A 540 1.33 -37.98 -0.53
C VAL A 540 2.35 -38.86 -1.27
N ASN A 541 1.89 -39.58 -2.28
CA ASN A 541 2.78 -40.36 -3.15
C ASN A 541 3.53 -39.40 -4.09
N GLY A 542 4.82 -39.65 -4.35
CA GLY A 542 5.65 -38.86 -5.28
C GLY A 542 5.13 -38.83 -6.74
N SER A 543 4.13 -39.64 -7.07
CA SER A 543 3.42 -39.59 -8.36
C SER A 543 2.11 -38.78 -8.33
N THR A 544 1.75 -38.17 -7.20
CA THR A 544 0.55 -37.36 -7.08
C THR A 544 0.68 -36.14 -7.99
N LYS A 545 -0.25 -35.98 -8.94
CA LYS A 545 -0.24 -34.87 -9.91
C LYS A 545 -0.46 -33.52 -9.22
N GLY A 546 0.21 -32.50 -9.70
CA GLY A 546 0.16 -31.15 -9.17
C GLY A 546 1.47 -30.76 -8.50
N LEU A 547 1.45 -29.61 -7.82
CA LEU A 547 2.59 -29.12 -7.08
C LEU A 547 2.67 -29.83 -5.74
N ILE A 548 3.76 -30.56 -5.49
CA ILE A 548 4.02 -31.29 -4.24
C ILE A 548 5.37 -30.89 -3.66
N ILE A 549 5.54 -31.07 -2.35
CA ILE A 549 6.76 -30.81 -1.64
C ILE A 549 7.52 -32.14 -1.47
N ARG A 550 8.72 -32.24 -2.02
CA ARG A 550 9.63 -33.37 -1.79
C ARG A 550 10.58 -33.00 -0.66
N ARG A 551 10.67 -33.85 0.35
CA ARG A 551 11.65 -33.75 1.43
C ARG A 551 12.60 -34.95 1.39
N GLN A 552 13.91 -34.69 1.39
CA GLN A 552 14.92 -35.74 1.43
C GLN A 552 16.04 -35.33 2.42
N GLY A 553 15.99 -35.88 3.63
CA GLY A 553 16.80 -35.40 4.75
C GLY A 553 16.35 -34.01 5.18
N ASP A 554 17.27 -33.06 5.12
CA ASP A 554 16.99 -31.65 5.38
C ASP A 554 16.63 -30.87 4.10
N GLU A 555 16.71 -31.54 2.94
CA GLU A 555 16.35 -30.97 1.63
C GLU A 555 14.84 -31.02 1.44
N VAL A 556 14.24 -29.87 1.12
CA VAL A 556 12.80 -29.71 0.82
C VAL A 556 12.66 -29.04 -0.53
N LYS A 557 12.07 -29.72 -1.50
CA LYS A 557 11.84 -29.23 -2.88
C LYS A 557 10.36 -29.22 -3.23
N LYS A 558 9.90 -28.20 -3.94
CA LYS A 558 8.65 -28.25 -4.68
C LYS A 558 8.87 -28.99 -5.99
N VAL A 559 8.02 -29.94 -6.29
CA VAL A 559 8.09 -30.74 -7.51
C VAL A 559 6.74 -30.66 -8.22
N LEU A 560 6.74 -30.20 -9.46
CA LEU A 560 5.55 -30.24 -10.30
C LEU A 560 5.48 -31.61 -10.97
N VAL A 561 4.52 -32.44 -10.53
CA VAL A 561 4.21 -33.75 -11.17
C VAL A 561 3.13 -33.53 -12.22
N LYS A 562 3.49 -33.67 -13.51
CA LYS A 562 2.61 -33.49 -14.69
C LYS A 562 1.63 -34.62 -14.90
#